data_fd73457fbf10682b41ed144185672965
#
_entry.id   fd73457fbf10682b41ed144185672965
#
_cell.length_a   1.000
_cell.length_b   1.000
_cell.length_c   1.000
_cell.angle_alpha   90.00
_cell.angle_beta   90.00
_cell.angle_gamma   90.00
#
_symmetry.space_group_name_H-M   'P 1'
#
loop_
_entity.id
_entity.type
_entity.pdbx_description
1 polymer ?
#
loop_
_entity_poly.entity_id
_entity_poly.type
_entity_poly.pdbx_seq_one_letter_code
_entity_poly.pdbx_strand_id
1 'polypeptide(L)'
;MTGDVAESGAAREYERARELLAPLGLPVHVLPGNHDDHDALAAHLGWEDAHGYAVKVGGIRVIALDSTRPGFDDGRLPTERLEWLESELAADLTPTVLAMHHPPLLTGIESLDRLGIAAAERAALRSVIAASPHVLRVVAGHVHRAAFGTLGSCGVVAAPAAHLEARLEIGGTILDLEEASPGFALHVTLGDACTTHVQTVTTAA
;
A
#
# COMPACT_ATOMS: atom_id res chain seq x y z
N MET A 1 0.65 7.65 -0.27
CA MET A 1 1.87 6.84 -0.52
C MET A 1 1.70 5.53 0.22
N THR A 2 2.09 4.42 -0.39
CA THR A 2 1.82 3.06 0.12
C THR A 2 3.04 2.46 0.86
N GLY A 3 3.71 3.25 1.69
CA GLY A 3 4.81 2.84 2.55
C GLY A 3 6.20 2.94 1.92
N ASP A 4 7.21 2.59 2.69
CA ASP A 4 8.64 2.72 2.39
C ASP A 4 8.98 4.13 1.91
N VAL A 5 8.55 5.11 2.71
CA VAL A 5 8.84 6.54 2.48
C VAL A 5 10.32 6.83 2.78
N ALA A 6 10.87 6.11 3.74
CA ALA A 6 12.27 6.12 4.11
C ALA A 6 12.93 4.77 3.83
N GLU A 7 14.22 4.75 3.56
CA GLU A 7 15.02 3.53 3.39
C GLU A 7 15.49 2.98 4.74
N SER A 8 15.87 3.88 5.65
CA SER A 8 16.43 3.50 6.95
C SER A 8 15.60 3.96 8.16
N GLY A 9 14.44 4.56 7.93
CA GLY A 9 13.61 5.15 8.97
C GLY A 9 14.21 6.39 9.65
N ALA A 10 15.24 6.99 9.07
CA ALA A 10 15.88 8.16 9.66
C ALA A 10 15.06 9.43 9.46
N ALA A 11 14.92 10.27 10.49
CA ALA A 11 14.15 11.51 10.48
C ALA A 11 14.42 12.41 9.27
N ARG A 12 15.69 12.55 8.86
CA ARG A 12 16.11 13.34 7.68
C ARG A 12 15.47 12.85 6.36
N GLU A 13 15.14 11.55 6.25
CA GLU A 13 14.53 10.99 5.05
C GLU A 13 13.07 11.43 4.93
N TYR A 14 12.35 11.47 6.05
CA TYR A 14 10.98 12.00 6.09
C TYR A 14 10.94 13.53 5.89
N GLU A 15 11.91 14.27 6.45
CA GLU A 15 12.06 15.70 6.19
C GLU A 15 12.24 15.94 4.68
N ARG A 16 13.11 15.15 4.05
CA ARG A 16 13.33 15.22 2.62
C ARG A 16 12.10 14.85 1.80
N ALA A 17 11.39 13.78 2.18
CA ALA A 17 10.14 13.39 1.54
C ALA A 17 9.10 14.52 1.63
N ARG A 18 8.94 15.15 2.79
CA ARG A 18 8.04 16.29 2.99
C ARG A 18 8.40 17.48 2.08
N GLU A 19 9.69 17.82 1.96
CA GLU A 19 10.15 18.88 1.06
C GLU A 19 9.83 18.58 -0.41
N LEU A 20 10.03 17.34 -0.84
CA LEU A 20 9.77 16.91 -2.22
C LEU A 20 8.27 16.83 -2.54
N LEU A 21 7.44 16.52 -1.56
CA LEU A 21 5.99 16.43 -1.73
C LEU A 21 5.27 17.78 -1.62
N ALA A 22 5.83 18.73 -0.89
CA ALA A 22 5.21 20.06 -0.68
C ALA A 22 4.84 20.80 -1.98
N PRO A 23 5.67 20.81 -3.05
CA PRO A 23 5.33 21.48 -4.30
C PRO A 23 4.11 20.90 -5.04
N LEU A 24 3.65 19.70 -4.70
CA LEU A 24 2.47 19.12 -5.33
C LEU A 24 1.19 19.93 -5.04
N GLY A 25 1.14 20.65 -3.92
CA GLY A 25 -0.03 21.43 -3.53
C GLY A 25 -1.30 20.58 -3.31
N LEU A 26 -1.14 19.28 -3.11
CA LEU A 26 -2.22 18.30 -2.90
C LEU A 26 -2.12 17.71 -1.49
N PRO A 27 -3.24 17.27 -0.90
CA PRO A 27 -3.19 16.48 0.30
C PRO A 27 -2.36 15.20 0.07
N VAL A 28 -1.40 14.95 0.94
CA VAL A 28 -0.58 13.74 0.92
C VAL A 28 -0.95 12.89 2.11
N HIS A 29 -1.33 11.65 1.84
CA HIS A 29 -1.63 10.65 2.84
C HIS A 29 -0.60 9.53 2.76
N VAL A 30 -0.05 9.14 3.90
CA VAL A 30 1.00 8.14 4.00
C VAL A 30 0.53 6.97 4.87
N LEU A 31 1.12 5.82 4.67
CA LEU A 31 1.07 4.68 5.59
C LEU A 31 2.48 4.08 5.70
N PRO A 32 2.80 3.37 6.78
CA PRO A 32 4.13 2.80 6.95
C PRO A 32 4.37 1.61 6.02
N GLY A 33 5.61 1.47 5.54
CA GLY A 33 6.16 0.24 5.01
C GLY A 33 7.12 -0.41 6.00
N ASN A 34 7.74 -1.53 5.62
CA ASN A 34 8.64 -2.26 6.52
C ASN A 34 9.98 -1.56 6.78
N HIS A 35 10.37 -0.60 5.94
CA HIS A 35 11.54 0.26 6.13
C HIS A 35 11.25 1.49 7.01
N ASP A 36 9.97 1.82 7.22
CA ASP A 36 9.60 3.04 7.93
C ASP A 36 9.65 2.86 9.46
N ASP A 37 10.17 3.87 10.15
CA ASP A 37 10.00 4.04 11.59
C ASP A 37 8.66 4.76 11.86
N HIS A 38 7.77 4.13 12.62
CA HIS A 38 6.41 4.63 12.86
C HIS A 38 6.40 5.98 13.58
N ASP A 39 7.27 6.16 14.59
CA ASP A 39 7.32 7.39 15.39
C ASP A 39 7.84 8.55 14.53
N ALA A 40 8.87 8.31 13.72
CA ALA A 40 9.41 9.32 12.81
C ALA A 40 8.43 9.64 11.68
N LEU A 41 7.75 8.63 11.10
CA LEU A 41 6.69 8.84 10.11
C LEU A 41 5.56 9.70 10.67
N ALA A 42 5.12 9.41 11.90
CA ALA A 42 4.10 10.18 12.61
C ALA A 42 4.54 11.63 12.83
N ALA A 43 5.74 11.84 13.32
CA ALA A 43 6.28 13.17 13.63
C ALA A 43 6.44 14.07 12.39
N HIS A 44 6.78 13.50 11.23
CA HIS A 44 7.13 14.28 10.04
C HIS A 44 6.03 14.32 8.97
N LEU A 45 5.20 13.27 8.86
CA LEU A 45 4.22 13.09 7.78
C LEU A 45 2.79 12.75 8.25
N GLY A 46 2.56 12.70 9.57
CA GLY A 46 1.21 12.63 10.14
C GLY A 46 0.58 11.23 10.14
N TRP A 47 1.36 10.17 10.35
CA TRP A 47 0.81 8.86 10.68
C TRP A 47 0.41 8.83 12.16
N GLU A 48 -0.87 8.57 12.48
CA GLU A 48 -1.38 8.81 13.85
C GLU A 48 -1.91 7.57 14.60
N ASP A 49 -2.11 6.41 13.95
CA ASP A 49 -2.77 5.27 14.59
C ASP A 49 -2.01 3.96 14.40
N ALA A 50 -2.07 3.09 15.42
CA ALA A 50 -1.45 1.76 15.44
C ALA A 50 -2.09 0.76 14.45
N HIS A 51 -3.33 1.01 13.98
CA HIS A 51 -4.05 0.15 13.05
C HIS A 51 -4.18 0.77 11.67
N GLY A 52 -4.34 2.08 11.63
CA GLY A 52 -4.60 2.82 10.41
C GLY A 52 -5.47 4.04 10.64
N TYR A 53 -5.85 4.71 9.57
CA TYR A 53 -6.79 5.81 9.60
C TYR A 53 -7.68 5.82 8.36
N ALA A 54 -8.77 6.55 8.41
CA ALA A 54 -9.66 6.76 7.29
C ALA A 54 -9.81 8.25 6.97
N VAL A 55 -9.82 8.59 5.69
CA VAL A 55 -9.98 9.96 5.21
C VAL A 55 -10.94 10.00 4.03
N LYS A 56 -11.73 11.09 3.91
CA LYS A 56 -12.57 11.34 2.73
C LYS A 56 -11.82 12.24 1.75
N VAL A 57 -11.74 11.79 0.51
CA VAL A 57 -11.11 12.51 -0.59
C VAL A 57 -12.13 12.62 -1.73
N GLY A 58 -12.70 13.80 -1.91
CA GLY A 58 -13.81 13.96 -2.86
C GLY A 58 -15.00 13.09 -2.50
N GLY A 59 -15.46 12.26 -3.43
CA GLY A 59 -16.60 11.35 -3.26
C GLY A 59 -16.25 9.94 -2.78
N ILE A 60 -14.99 9.68 -2.42
CA ILE A 60 -14.53 8.37 -1.95
C ILE A 60 -13.93 8.46 -0.54
N ARG A 61 -13.84 7.32 0.11
CA ARG A 61 -13.10 7.12 1.34
C ARG A 61 -11.81 6.36 1.04
N VAL A 62 -10.71 6.77 1.64
CA VAL A 62 -9.45 6.02 1.65
C VAL A 62 -9.23 5.54 3.08
N ILE A 63 -9.05 4.23 3.24
CA ILE A 63 -8.62 3.62 4.49
C ILE A 63 -7.15 3.23 4.31
N ALA A 64 -6.27 3.82 5.11
CA ALA A 64 -4.87 3.44 5.21
C ALA A 64 -4.74 2.42 6.34
N LEU A 65 -4.51 1.15 5.99
CA LEU A 65 -4.36 0.04 6.93
C LEU A 65 -2.88 -0.29 7.13
N ASP A 66 -2.41 -0.29 8.36
CA ASP A 66 -1.07 -0.77 8.67
C ASP A 66 -0.99 -2.28 8.42
N SER A 67 -0.03 -2.70 7.62
CA SER A 67 0.29 -4.11 7.37
C SER A 67 1.70 -4.46 7.79
N THR A 68 2.37 -3.59 8.54
CA THR A 68 3.76 -3.78 8.95
C THR A 68 3.87 -4.57 10.24
N ARG A 69 5.05 -5.11 10.46
CA ARG A 69 5.49 -5.76 11.69
C ARG A 69 6.84 -5.16 12.07
N PRO A 70 6.91 -4.31 13.10
CA PRO A 70 8.16 -3.63 13.45
C PRO A 70 9.34 -4.60 13.61
N GLY A 71 10.45 -4.30 12.91
CA GLY A 71 11.66 -5.13 12.92
C GLY A 71 11.63 -6.36 12.02
N PHE A 72 10.63 -6.48 11.15
CA PHE A 72 10.51 -7.56 10.16
C PHE A 72 10.08 -7.00 8.81
N ASP A 73 10.49 -7.68 7.74
CA ASP A 73 10.14 -7.29 6.37
C ASP A 73 8.81 -7.91 5.89
N ASP A 74 8.30 -8.93 6.61
CA ASP A 74 7.04 -9.59 6.28
C ASP A 74 5.83 -8.82 6.78
N GLY A 75 4.74 -8.89 6.00
CA GLY A 75 3.47 -8.27 6.35
C GLY A 75 2.65 -9.05 7.36
N ARG A 76 1.87 -8.34 8.20
CA ARG A 76 0.99 -8.91 9.22
C ARG A 76 -0.34 -8.17 9.29
N LEU A 77 -1.41 -8.96 9.42
CA LEU A 77 -2.76 -8.48 9.70
C LEU A 77 -3.34 -9.25 10.89
N PRO A 78 -2.90 -8.90 12.12
CA PRO A 78 -3.41 -9.53 13.32
C PRO A 78 -4.92 -9.23 13.49
N THR A 79 -5.59 -10.02 14.31
CA THR A 79 -7.06 -9.98 14.48
C THR A 79 -7.56 -8.58 14.83
N GLU A 80 -6.88 -7.87 15.70
CA GLU A 80 -7.24 -6.52 16.13
C GLU A 80 -7.25 -5.49 14.98
N ARG A 81 -6.34 -5.61 14.01
CA ARG A 81 -6.33 -4.75 12.82
C ARG A 81 -7.49 -5.08 11.87
N LEU A 82 -7.82 -6.35 11.73
CA LEU A 82 -8.96 -6.76 10.91
C LEU A 82 -10.29 -6.38 11.55
N GLU A 83 -10.44 -6.50 12.88
CA GLU A 83 -11.62 -6.04 13.62
C GLU A 83 -11.79 -4.51 13.52
N TRP A 84 -10.69 -3.77 13.62
CA TRP A 84 -10.71 -2.32 13.37
C TRP A 84 -11.18 -2.01 11.94
N LEU A 85 -10.63 -2.69 10.93
CA LEU A 85 -11.05 -2.51 9.53
C LEU A 85 -12.52 -2.84 9.31
N GLU A 86 -13.02 -3.95 9.89
CA GLU A 86 -14.43 -4.31 9.83
C GLU A 86 -15.32 -3.22 10.43
N SER A 87 -14.93 -2.69 11.59
CA SER A 87 -15.65 -1.58 12.25
C SER A 87 -15.70 -0.32 11.38
N GLU A 88 -14.56 0.04 10.78
CA GLU A 88 -14.46 1.18 9.87
C GLU A 88 -15.34 1.01 8.62
N LEU A 89 -15.32 -0.16 8.00
CA LEU A 89 -16.13 -0.46 6.83
C LEU A 89 -17.63 -0.54 7.14
N ALA A 90 -18.00 -1.01 8.32
CA ALA A 90 -19.40 -1.04 8.76
C ALA A 90 -19.95 0.33 9.12
N ALA A 91 -19.11 1.24 9.62
CA ALA A 91 -19.51 2.58 10.06
C ALA A 91 -19.83 3.53 8.90
N ASP A 92 -19.22 3.33 7.72
CA ASP A 92 -19.39 4.23 6.58
C ASP A 92 -19.33 3.47 5.27
N LEU A 93 -20.44 3.45 4.53
CA LEU A 93 -20.61 2.74 3.25
C LEU A 93 -20.18 3.57 2.03
N THR A 94 -19.51 4.69 2.22
CA THR A 94 -18.93 5.47 1.11
C THR A 94 -18.00 4.58 0.28
N PRO A 95 -18.04 4.66 -1.07
CA PRO A 95 -17.09 3.93 -1.90
C PRO A 95 -15.66 4.07 -1.42
N THR A 96 -15.00 2.95 -1.15
CA THR A 96 -13.75 2.92 -0.38
C THR A 96 -12.60 2.34 -1.21
N VAL A 97 -11.43 2.97 -1.13
CA VAL A 97 -10.15 2.40 -1.53
C VAL A 97 -9.38 2.01 -0.27
N LEU A 98 -9.03 0.75 -0.14
CA LEU A 98 -8.19 0.25 0.95
C LEU A 98 -6.72 0.33 0.51
N ALA A 99 -5.93 1.12 1.22
CA ALA A 99 -4.50 1.26 1.00
C ALA A 99 -3.72 0.53 2.11
N MET A 100 -2.70 -0.22 1.74
CA MET A 100 -1.80 -0.93 2.65
C MET A 100 -0.42 -1.07 2.01
N HIS A 101 0.61 -1.43 2.78
CA HIS A 101 1.94 -1.60 2.20
C HIS A 101 2.09 -2.96 1.52
N HIS A 102 1.95 -4.05 2.27
CA HIS A 102 2.10 -5.41 1.75
C HIS A 102 0.86 -5.83 0.97
N PRO A 103 0.97 -6.15 -0.33
CA PRO A 103 -0.19 -6.55 -1.12
C PRO A 103 -0.74 -7.91 -0.67
N PRO A 104 -2.07 -8.05 -0.55
CA PRO A 104 -2.69 -9.32 -0.19
C PRO A 104 -2.84 -10.26 -1.40
N LEU A 105 -1.81 -10.34 -2.24
CA LEU A 105 -1.75 -11.19 -3.42
C LEU A 105 -0.45 -12.00 -3.43
N LEU A 106 -0.36 -13.00 -4.27
CA LEU A 106 0.88 -13.70 -4.59
C LEU A 106 1.35 -13.22 -5.96
N THR A 107 2.62 -12.86 -6.03
CA THR A 107 3.27 -12.38 -7.26
C THR A 107 3.76 -13.54 -8.14
N GLY A 108 3.97 -14.72 -7.54
CA GLY A 108 4.66 -15.84 -8.16
C GLY A 108 6.19 -15.71 -8.09
N ILE A 109 6.71 -14.62 -7.52
CA ILE A 109 8.14 -14.43 -7.22
C ILE A 109 8.32 -14.87 -5.76
N GLU A 110 8.90 -16.04 -5.54
CA GLU A 110 8.91 -16.68 -4.23
C GLU A 110 9.61 -15.84 -3.14
N SER A 111 10.66 -15.11 -3.51
CA SER A 111 11.35 -14.20 -2.60
C SER A 111 10.44 -13.09 -2.07
N LEU A 112 9.59 -12.50 -2.91
CA LEU A 112 8.60 -11.49 -2.51
C LEU A 112 7.41 -12.11 -1.78
N ASP A 113 6.93 -13.26 -2.25
CA ASP A 113 5.77 -13.92 -1.64
C ASP A 113 6.03 -14.37 -0.19
N ARG A 114 7.30 -14.65 0.15
CA ARG A 114 7.74 -14.94 1.54
C ARG A 114 7.72 -13.71 2.44
N LEU A 115 7.89 -12.52 1.89
CA LEU A 115 7.83 -11.24 2.61
C LEU A 115 6.41 -10.65 2.63
N GLY A 116 5.45 -11.34 2.02
CA GLY A 116 4.05 -10.92 1.97
C GLY A 116 3.27 -11.27 3.25
N ILE A 117 1.96 -11.09 3.18
CA ILE A 117 1.03 -11.42 4.26
C ILE A 117 0.77 -12.94 4.28
N ALA A 118 0.71 -13.53 5.48
CA ALA A 118 0.46 -14.95 5.65
C ALA A 118 -0.88 -15.41 5.03
N ALA A 119 -0.95 -16.64 4.53
CA ALA A 119 -2.13 -17.16 3.83
C ALA A 119 -3.42 -17.09 4.65
N ALA A 120 -3.34 -17.36 5.95
CA ALA A 120 -4.49 -17.28 6.87
C ALA A 120 -5.00 -15.83 7.01
N GLU A 121 -4.09 -14.86 7.13
CA GLU A 121 -4.43 -13.44 7.27
C GLU A 121 -4.98 -12.87 5.94
N ARG A 122 -4.42 -13.29 4.78
CA ARG A 122 -5.01 -12.95 3.47
C ARG A 122 -6.43 -13.53 3.32
N ALA A 123 -6.68 -14.74 3.81
CA ALA A 123 -8.01 -15.34 3.78
C ALA A 123 -9.00 -14.59 4.70
N ALA A 124 -8.56 -14.16 5.88
CA ALA A 124 -9.36 -13.35 6.78
C ALA A 124 -9.69 -11.98 6.16
N LEU A 125 -8.70 -11.25 5.62
CA LEU A 125 -8.92 -10.00 4.91
C LEU A 125 -9.89 -10.16 3.73
N ARG A 126 -9.77 -11.27 2.98
CA ARG A 126 -10.72 -11.57 1.90
C ARG A 126 -12.15 -11.67 2.41
N SER A 127 -12.37 -12.25 3.59
CA SER A 127 -13.71 -12.36 4.19
C SER A 127 -14.25 -10.99 4.59
N VAL A 128 -13.43 -10.12 5.17
CA VAL A 128 -13.79 -8.73 5.51
C VAL A 128 -14.21 -7.96 4.26
N ILE A 129 -13.40 -8.02 3.19
CA ILE A 129 -13.69 -7.33 1.93
C ILE A 129 -14.93 -7.90 1.25
N ALA A 130 -15.14 -9.21 1.29
CA ALA A 130 -16.33 -9.84 0.70
C ALA A 130 -17.65 -9.40 1.38
N ALA A 131 -17.59 -9.08 2.68
CA ALA A 131 -18.70 -8.51 3.43
C ALA A 131 -18.90 -7.00 3.17
N SER A 132 -17.98 -6.34 2.47
CA SER A 132 -17.94 -4.89 2.27
C SER A 132 -17.90 -4.53 0.76
N PRO A 133 -19.01 -4.69 0.01
CA PRO A 133 -19.04 -4.53 -1.45
C PRO A 133 -18.74 -3.10 -1.93
N HIS A 134 -18.73 -2.11 -1.04
CA HIS A 134 -18.33 -0.73 -1.31
C HIS A 134 -16.79 -0.53 -1.34
N VAL A 135 -16.00 -1.57 -1.04
CA VAL A 135 -14.55 -1.55 -1.27
C VAL A 135 -14.27 -1.74 -2.75
N LEU A 136 -13.90 -0.65 -3.43
CA LEU A 136 -13.69 -0.62 -4.88
C LEU A 136 -12.35 -1.25 -5.29
N ARG A 137 -11.32 -1.07 -4.46
CA ARG A 137 -9.95 -1.45 -4.79
C ARG A 137 -9.10 -1.61 -3.53
N VAL A 138 -8.18 -2.57 -3.55
CA VAL A 138 -7.02 -2.60 -2.66
C VAL A 138 -5.80 -2.08 -3.43
N VAL A 139 -5.08 -1.12 -2.85
CA VAL A 139 -3.86 -0.55 -3.43
C VAL A 139 -2.69 -0.78 -2.48
N ALA A 140 -1.53 -1.14 -3.02
CA ALA A 140 -0.37 -1.51 -2.21
C ALA A 140 0.96 -1.10 -2.86
N GLY A 141 2.05 -1.28 -2.12
CA GLY A 141 3.44 -1.10 -2.53
C GLY A 141 4.25 -2.38 -2.40
N HIS A 142 5.39 -2.32 -1.73
CA HIS A 142 6.27 -3.39 -1.26
C HIS A 142 6.97 -4.22 -2.34
N VAL A 143 6.26 -4.68 -3.35
CA VAL A 143 6.77 -5.65 -4.35
C VAL A 143 7.63 -5.01 -5.44
N HIS A 144 7.86 -3.73 -5.37
CA HIS A 144 8.72 -2.95 -6.27
C HIS A 144 8.42 -3.13 -7.76
N ARG A 145 7.19 -3.53 -8.10
CA ARG A 145 6.73 -3.62 -9.49
C ARG A 145 5.24 -3.50 -9.60
N ALA A 146 4.76 -3.05 -10.77
CA ALA A 146 3.35 -3.08 -11.05
C ALA A 146 2.85 -4.52 -11.11
N ALA A 147 1.94 -4.87 -10.21
CA ALA A 147 1.31 -6.17 -10.18
C ALA A 147 -0.21 -6.03 -9.95
N PHE A 148 -0.97 -6.85 -10.65
CA PHE A 148 -2.43 -6.80 -10.63
C PHE A 148 -2.97 -8.18 -10.32
N GLY A 149 -3.93 -8.24 -9.40
CA GLY A 149 -4.58 -9.48 -9.02
C GLY A 149 -5.94 -9.22 -8.40
N THR A 150 -6.47 -10.22 -7.71
CA THR A 150 -7.74 -10.11 -7.00
C THR A 150 -7.67 -10.74 -5.62
N LEU A 151 -8.40 -10.16 -4.68
CA LEU A 151 -8.71 -10.76 -3.40
C LEU A 151 -10.23 -11.03 -3.34
N GLY A 152 -10.63 -12.24 -3.69
CA GLY A 152 -12.03 -12.53 -4.01
C GLY A 152 -12.49 -11.78 -5.26
N SER A 153 -13.55 -10.99 -5.17
CA SER A 153 -14.06 -10.13 -6.26
C SER A 153 -13.39 -8.75 -6.31
N CYS A 154 -12.67 -8.34 -5.26
CA CYS A 154 -12.03 -7.04 -5.21
C CYS A 154 -10.69 -7.06 -5.96
N GLY A 155 -10.47 -6.10 -6.85
CA GLY A 155 -9.20 -5.95 -7.54
C GLY A 155 -8.11 -5.42 -6.60
N VAL A 156 -6.90 -5.98 -6.71
CA VAL A 156 -5.70 -5.56 -5.98
C VAL A 156 -4.68 -5.02 -6.97
N VAL A 157 -4.08 -3.89 -6.64
CA VAL A 157 -3.04 -3.23 -7.43
C VAL A 157 -1.85 -2.95 -6.54
N ALA A 158 -0.70 -3.52 -6.84
CA ALA A 158 0.58 -3.05 -6.34
C ALA A 158 1.15 -2.01 -7.32
N ALA A 159 1.53 -0.86 -6.80
CA ALA A 159 2.13 0.21 -7.59
C ALA A 159 3.59 -0.09 -7.92
N PRO A 160 4.13 0.45 -9.02
CA PRO A 160 5.57 0.40 -9.27
C PRO A 160 6.32 1.23 -8.22
N ALA A 161 7.59 0.91 -8.03
CA ALA A 161 8.46 1.65 -7.12
C ALA A 161 8.96 2.97 -7.75
N ALA A 162 9.50 3.84 -6.89
CA ALA A 162 10.05 5.12 -7.30
C ALA A 162 11.51 5.02 -7.77
N HIS A 163 12.18 3.86 -7.61
CA HIS A 163 13.61 3.72 -7.92
C HIS A 163 13.98 2.32 -8.41
N LEU A 164 13.90 1.30 -7.57
CA LEU A 164 14.30 -0.06 -7.90
C LEU A 164 13.09 -0.92 -8.28
N GLU A 165 13.21 -1.72 -9.34
CA GLU A 165 12.18 -2.70 -9.71
C GLU A 165 12.65 -4.12 -9.38
N ALA A 166 11.76 -4.92 -8.80
CA ALA A 166 12.05 -6.34 -8.62
C ALA A 166 11.98 -7.06 -9.96
N ARG A 167 13.03 -7.83 -10.28
CA ARG A 167 13.07 -8.62 -11.51
C ARG A 167 11.94 -9.66 -11.55
N LEU A 168 11.30 -9.79 -12.69
CA LEU A 168 10.25 -10.79 -12.89
C LEU A 168 10.89 -12.18 -13.13
N GLU A 169 11.01 -12.94 -12.05
CA GLU A 169 11.49 -14.33 -12.09
C GLU A 169 10.50 -15.21 -11.33
N ILE A 170 9.61 -15.87 -12.07
CA ILE A 170 8.59 -16.76 -11.49
C ILE A 170 9.28 -17.94 -10.79
N GLY A 171 8.96 -18.15 -9.51
CA GLY A 171 9.63 -19.14 -8.65
C GLY A 171 11.01 -18.70 -8.15
N GLY A 172 11.45 -17.48 -8.46
CA GLY A 172 12.73 -16.94 -8.01
C GLY A 172 12.80 -16.83 -6.49
N THR A 173 13.82 -17.46 -5.91
CA THR A 173 14.01 -17.53 -4.43
C THR A 173 14.91 -16.45 -3.87
N ILE A 174 15.58 -15.69 -4.75
CA ILE A 174 16.45 -14.57 -4.41
C ILE A 174 15.78 -13.29 -4.89
N LEU A 175 15.71 -12.29 -4.01
CA LEU A 175 15.23 -10.97 -4.40
C LEU A 175 16.32 -10.28 -5.22
N ASP A 176 16.03 -10.02 -6.48
CA ASP A 176 16.89 -9.31 -7.42
C ASP A 176 16.23 -7.99 -7.79
N LEU A 177 16.88 -6.87 -7.45
CA LEU A 177 16.41 -5.52 -7.70
C LEU A 177 17.30 -4.86 -8.75
N GLU A 178 16.70 -4.23 -9.74
CA GLU A 178 17.39 -3.50 -10.79
C GLU A 178 16.92 -2.05 -10.88
N GLU A 179 17.78 -1.17 -11.37
CA GLU A 179 17.38 0.23 -11.61
C GLU A 179 16.26 0.29 -12.64
N ALA A 180 15.22 1.04 -12.32
CA ALA A 180 14.08 1.24 -13.19
C ALA A 180 13.64 2.70 -13.19
N SER A 181 12.92 3.08 -14.22
CA SER A 181 12.28 4.39 -14.26
C SER A 181 11.21 4.47 -13.16
N PRO A 182 11.16 5.58 -12.41
CA PRO A 182 10.14 5.79 -11.41
C PRO A 182 8.73 5.63 -11.98
N GLY A 183 7.82 5.10 -11.19
CA GLY A 183 6.44 4.96 -11.62
C GLY A 183 5.44 5.21 -10.51
N PHE A 184 4.19 5.41 -10.90
CA PHE A 184 3.07 5.52 -9.97
C PHE A 184 1.80 4.91 -10.57
N ALA A 185 0.84 4.60 -9.72
CA ALA A 185 -0.50 4.20 -10.12
C ALA A 185 -1.48 5.36 -9.90
N LEU A 186 -2.20 5.75 -10.94
CA LEU A 186 -3.29 6.72 -10.89
C LEU A 186 -4.61 5.96 -10.86
N HIS A 187 -5.39 6.16 -9.80
CA HIS A 187 -6.71 5.56 -9.64
C HIS A 187 -7.78 6.63 -9.93
N VAL A 188 -8.63 6.37 -10.89
CA VAL A 188 -9.75 7.23 -11.26
C VAL A 188 -11.04 6.56 -10.82
N THR A 189 -11.78 7.23 -9.93
CA THR A 189 -13.07 6.75 -9.44
C THR A 189 -14.22 7.55 -10.03
N LEU A 190 -15.20 6.87 -10.61
CA LEU A 190 -16.41 7.44 -11.19
C LEU A 190 -17.61 6.61 -10.69
N GLY A 191 -18.28 7.10 -9.66
CA GLY A 191 -19.32 6.33 -8.97
C GLY A 191 -18.71 5.10 -8.28
N ASP A 192 -19.19 3.93 -8.65
CA ASP A 192 -18.72 2.61 -8.19
C ASP A 192 -17.56 2.03 -9.03
N ALA A 193 -17.22 2.69 -10.13
CA ALA A 193 -16.10 2.27 -10.98
C ALA A 193 -14.77 2.82 -10.47
N CYS A 194 -13.73 1.97 -10.49
CA CYS A 194 -12.35 2.35 -10.18
C CYS A 194 -11.42 1.82 -11.26
N THR A 195 -10.86 2.73 -12.06
CA THR A 195 -9.88 2.41 -13.10
C THR A 195 -8.49 2.77 -12.63
N THR A 196 -7.53 1.90 -12.87
CA THR A 196 -6.11 2.15 -12.53
C THR A 196 -5.29 2.31 -13.80
N HIS A 197 -4.53 3.40 -13.87
CA HIS A 197 -3.50 3.65 -14.87
C HIS A 197 -2.13 3.59 -14.21
N VAL A 198 -1.22 2.81 -14.76
CA VAL A 198 0.19 2.80 -14.32
C VAL A 198 0.96 3.72 -15.26
N GLN A 199 1.69 4.65 -14.68
CA GLN A 199 2.48 5.63 -15.41
C GLN A 199 3.94 5.54 -15.00
N THR A 200 4.82 5.37 -15.97
CA THR A 200 6.27 5.52 -15.80
C THR A 200 6.65 6.98 -16.02
N VAL A 201 7.51 7.51 -15.16
CA VAL A 201 8.06 8.86 -15.28
C VAL A 201 9.37 8.76 -16.05
N THR A 202 9.38 9.29 -17.27
CA THR A 202 10.63 9.45 -18.02
C THR A 202 11.30 10.74 -17.58
N THR A 203 12.49 10.64 -16.96
CA THR A 203 13.34 11.81 -16.79
C THR A 203 13.81 12.28 -18.17
N ALA A 204 13.57 13.55 -18.49
CA ALA A 204 14.17 14.11 -19.70
C ALA A 204 15.70 14.02 -19.58
N ALA A 205 16.34 13.46 -20.60
CA ALA A 205 17.79 13.35 -20.68
C ALA A 205 18.46 14.73 -20.76
#